data_2fdf6230fff977ac360ab3e35956fcca
#
_entry.id   2fdf6230fff977ac360ab3e35956fcca
#
_cell.length_a   1.000
_cell.length_b   1.000
_cell.length_c   1.000
_cell.angle_alpha   90.00
_cell.angle_beta   90.00
_cell.angle_gamma   90.00
#
_symmetry.space_group_name_H-M   'P 1'
#
loop_
_entity.id
_entity.type
_entity.pdbx_description
1 polymer ?
#
loop_
_entity_poly.entity_id
_entity_poly.type
_entity_poly.pdbx_seq_one_letter_code
_entity_poly.pdbx_strand_id
1 'polypeptide(L)'
;MKKNKFKIIIIILVALLIISFGVTLCWGTYKVSPLEVINTLLGKGTRLQNTAILNIRLPRLLVGIAVGVALSTAGAILQTITKNDLADTGIIGINAGAAVMAVIFITYSTGNYYNKLGEFSIFVLPFMAIIGAAITSFIIYILCSKGGIMRPKRLLLIGIALNAGLNAFITFFTSRGGVGDYNRVLVWTSGSLWGSGWNYAKVIIPIVTIMFIIVLLNHKKLDILNLSDELAISLGLNIQKERKKFLSLAVILSGTATAFAGNIGFLGLISPHIARKLVGSYHKNFVPVSAMISVIIILIADGVSRNLFSPIEIPVGITVSIFGVPYFIYLMMK
;
A
#
# COMPACT_ATOMS: atom_id res chain seq x y z
N MET A 1 16.45 -6.95 -22.53
CA MET A 1 15.11 -7.01 -23.16
C MET A 1 15.10 -6.18 -24.43
N LYS A 2 14.54 -6.67 -25.55
CA LYS A 2 14.44 -5.87 -26.79
C LYS A 2 13.59 -4.61 -26.52
N LYS A 3 14.07 -3.42 -26.90
CA LYS A 3 13.43 -2.10 -26.67
C LYS A 3 11.95 -2.05 -27.07
N ASN A 4 11.57 -2.79 -28.10
CA ASN A 4 10.18 -2.88 -28.60
C ASN A 4 9.27 -3.63 -27.62
N LYS A 5 9.74 -4.73 -26.98
CA LYS A 5 8.95 -5.49 -26.01
C LYS A 5 8.60 -4.64 -24.77
N PHE A 6 9.53 -3.83 -24.29
CA PHE A 6 9.26 -2.92 -23.17
C PHE A 6 8.20 -1.87 -23.49
N LYS A 7 8.29 -1.25 -24.68
CA LYS A 7 7.29 -0.28 -25.14
C LYS A 7 5.88 -0.87 -25.21
N ILE A 8 5.76 -2.09 -25.75
CA ILE A 8 4.46 -2.78 -25.86
C ILE A 8 3.88 -3.03 -24.46
N ILE A 9 4.69 -3.50 -23.50
CA ILE A 9 4.24 -3.73 -22.11
C ILE A 9 3.71 -2.44 -21.49
N ILE A 10 4.43 -1.32 -21.63
CA ILE A 10 3.98 -0.03 -21.10
C ILE A 10 2.67 0.41 -21.75
N ILE A 11 2.53 0.29 -23.06
CA ILE A 11 1.28 0.67 -23.77
C ILE A 11 0.10 -0.15 -23.24
N ILE A 12 0.28 -1.48 -23.09
CA ILE A 12 -0.77 -2.36 -22.55
C ILE A 12 -1.14 -1.95 -21.11
N LEU A 13 -0.15 -1.71 -20.25
CA LEU A 13 -0.41 -1.30 -18.87
C LEU A 13 -1.08 0.05 -18.77
N VAL A 14 -0.69 1.03 -19.59
CA VAL A 14 -1.35 2.34 -19.64
C VAL A 14 -2.80 2.18 -20.11
N ALA A 15 -3.05 1.39 -21.14
CA ALA A 15 -4.41 1.11 -21.61
C ALA A 15 -5.26 0.46 -20.51
N LEU A 16 -4.72 -0.55 -19.80
CA LEU A 16 -5.40 -1.21 -18.68
C LEU A 16 -5.65 -0.24 -17.51
N LEU A 17 -4.74 0.68 -17.22
CA LEU A 17 -4.92 1.73 -16.21
C LEU A 17 -6.08 2.65 -16.57
N ILE A 18 -6.12 3.13 -17.82
CA ILE A 18 -7.18 4.02 -18.29
C ILE A 18 -8.53 3.29 -18.25
N ILE A 19 -8.57 2.03 -18.71
CA ILE A 19 -9.78 1.22 -18.71
C ILE A 19 -10.26 0.97 -17.27
N SER A 20 -9.37 0.52 -16.38
CA SER A 20 -9.73 0.24 -14.97
C SER A 20 -10.20 1.50 -14.24
N PHE A 21 -9.57 2.64 -14.47
CA PHE A 21 -9.97 3.93 -13.93
C PHE A 21 -11.35 4.37 -14.46
N GLY A 22 -11.56 4.30 -15.77
CA GLY A 22 -12.82 4.65 -16.40
C GLY A 22 -13.98 3.75 -15.96
N VAL A 23 -13.75 2.43 -15.94
CA VAL A 23 -14.77 1.46 -15.48
C VAL A 23 -15.15 1.72 -14.03
N THR A 24 -14.19 1.95 -13.14
CA THR A 24 -14.48 2.20 -11.72
C THR A 24 -15.15 3.54 -11.45
N LEU A 25 -14.96 4.54 -12.30
CA LEU A 25 -15.74 5.79 -12.26
C LEU A 25 -17.20 5.59 -12.67
N CYS A 26 -17.46 4.77 -13.68
CA CYS A 26 -18.81 4.48 -14.16
C CYS A 26 -19.57 3.53 -13.22
N TRP A 27 -18.84 2.56 -12.63
CA TRP A 27 -19.44 1.46 -11.86
C TRP A 27 -19.64 1.84 -10.39
N GLY A 28 -20.85 1.70 -9.91
CA GLY A 28 -21.25 2.00 -8.53
C GLY A 28 -22.76 1.88 -8.34
N THR A 29 -23.25 2.04 -7.11
CA THR A 29 -24.68 1.99 -6.75
C THR A 29 -25.49 2.96 -7.62
N TYR A 30 -24.98 4.17 -7.83
CA TYR A 30 -25.51 5.12 -8.81
C TYR A 30 -24.78 4.89 -10.15
N LYS A 31 -25.44 4.22 -11.10
CA LYS A 31 -24.87 3.93 -12.43
C LYS A 31 -24.74 5.21 -13.24
N VAL A 32 -23.58 5.45 -13.79
CA VAL A 32 -23.29 6.60 -14.65
C VAL A 32 -22.65 6.11 -15.95
N SER A 33 -23.17 6.58 -17.07
CA SER A 33 -22.59 6.21 -18.38
C SER A 33 -21.21 6.87 -18.61
N PRO A 34 -20.34 6.29 -19.46
CA PRO A 34 -19.06 6.89 -19.77
C PRO A 34 -19.15 8.34 -20.28
N LEU A 35 -20.18 8.64 -21.06
CA LEU A 35 -20.42 9.98 -21.60
C LEU A 35 -20.76 10.98 -20.49
N GLU A 36 -21.60 10.57 -19.54
CA GLU A 36 -21.97 11.39 -18.37
C GLU A 36 -20.77 11.62 -17.46
N VAL A 37 -19.87 10.64 -17.29
CA VAL A 37 -18.61 10.82 -16.57
C VAL A 37 -17.78 11.90 -17.23
N ILE A 38 -17.59 11.85 -18.55
CA ILE A 38 -16.82 12.87 -19.30
C ILE A 38 -17.48 14.24 -19.15
N ASN A 39 -18.80 14.33 -19.34
CA ASN A 39 -19.53 15.58 -19.18
C ASN A 39 -19.41 16.16 -17.77
N THR A 40 -19.45 15.31 -16.74
CA THR A 40 -19.27 15.74 -15.36
C THR A 40 -17.85 16.27 -15.10
N LEU A 41 -16.83 15.58 -15.61
CA LEU A 41 -15.44 16.05 -15.52
C LEU A 41 -15.21 17.38 -16.25
N LEU A 42 -15.98 17.65 -17.31
CA LEU A 42 -15.98 18.94 -18.05
C LEU A 42 -16.89 20.01 -17.41
N GLY A 43 -17.44 19.77 -16.22
CA GLY A 43 -18.26 20.72 -15.49
C GLY A 43 -19.72 20.83 -15.96
N LYS A 44 -20.19 19.89 -16.81
CA LYS A 44 -21.57 19.83 -17.35
C LYS A 44 -22.45 18.78 -16.65
N GLY A 45 -22.00 18.25 -15.50
CA GLY A 45 -22.74 17.25 -14.74
C GLY A 45 -23.89 17.83 -13.92
N THR A 46 -24.90 17.02 -13.67
CA THR A 46 -25.96 17.33 -12.71
C THR A 46 -25.38 17.36 -11.26
N ARG A 47 -26.11 17.93 -10.31
CA ARG A 47 -25.71 17.98 -8.90
C ARG A 47 -25.41 16.58 -8.33
N LEU A 48 -26.24 15.57 -8.67
CA LEU A 48 -26.03 14.19 -8.24
C LEU A 48 -24.80 13.56 -8.86
N GLN A 49 -24.56 13.77 -10.16
CA GLN A 49 -23.37 13.29 -10.87
C GLN A 49 -22.09 13.93 -10.30
N ASN A 50 -22.11 15.24 -10.04
CA ASN A 50 -20.99 15.95 -9.43
C ASN A 50 -20.67 15.38 -8.03
N THR A 51 -21.68 15.14 -7.21
CA THR A 51 -21.47 14.55 -5.89
C THR A 51 -20.91 13.14 -5.99
N ALA A 52 -21.50 12.29 -6.82
CA ALA A 52 -21.09 10.90 -6.96
C ALA A 52 -19.66 10.75 -7.56
N ILE A 53 -19.36 11.52 -8.61
CA ILE A 53 -18.11 11.38 -9.35
C ILE A 53 -16.99 12.22 -8.71
N LEU A 54 -17.21 13.54 -8.55
CA LEU A 54 -16.14 14.46 -8.14
C LEU A 54 -15.87 14.41 -6.63
N ASN A 55 -16.91 14.23 -5.79
CA ASN A 55 -16.75 14.31 -4.34
C ASN A 55 -16.55 12.94 -3.68
N ILE A 56 -17.04 11.85 -4.27
CA ILE A 56 -16.97 10.51 -3.67
C ILE A 56 -15.99 9.62 -4.43
N ARG A 57 -16.21 9.38 -5.75
CA ARG A 57 -15.44 8.38 -6.49
C ARG A 57 -14.04 8.84 -6.82
N LEU A 58 -13.89 10.05 -7.34
CA LEU A 58 -12.60 10.56 -7.80
C LEU A 58 -11.56 10.61 -6.67
N PRO A 59 -11.82 11.22 -5.50
CA PRO A 59 -10.84 11.23 -4.42
C PRO A 59 -10.52 9.81 -3.90
N ARG A 60 -11.51 8.92 -3.82
CA ARG A 60 -11.30 7.52 -3.44
C ARG A 60 -10.36 6.79 -4.39
N LEU A 61 -10.54 6.94 -5.71
CA LEU A 61 -9.66 6.35 -6.71
C LEU A 61 -8.26 6.92 -6.66
N LEU A 62 -8.12 8.24 -6.46
CA LEU A 62 -6.81 8.89 -6.31
C LEU A 62 -6.06 8.40 -5.07
N VAL A 63 -6.75 8.21 -3.94
CA VAL A 63 -6.17 7.58 -2.75
C VAL A 63 -5.77 6.14 -3.06
N GLY A 64 -6.62 5.35 -3.72
CA GLY A 64 -6.30 3.99 -4.15
C GLY A 64 -5.06 3.92 -5.05
N ILE A 65 -4.92 4.84 -6.01
CA ILE A 65 -3.72 4.96 -6.86
C ILE A 65 -2.48 5.21 -5.99
N ALA A 66 -2.53 6.18 -5.09
CA ALA A 66 -1.41 6.49 -4.21
C ALA A 66 -1.03 5.29 -3.33
N VAL A 67 -2.02 4.60 -2.74
CA VAL A 67 -1.82 3.37 -1.95
C VAL A 67 -1.17 2.26 -2.78
N GLY A 68 -1.66 2.02 -3.99
CA GLY A 68 -1.08 1.03 -4.89
C GLY A 68 0.38 1.32 -5.24
N VAL A 69 0.70 2.56 -5.59
CA VAL A 69 2.09 3.01 -5.84
C VAL A 69 2.95 2.83 -4.60
N ALA A 70 2.46 3.23 -3.42
CA ALA A 70 3.21 3.18 -2.18
C ALA A 70 3.54 1.73 -1.77
N LEU A 71 2.54 0.85 -1.73
CA LEU A 71 2.73 -0.55 -1.29
C LEU A 71 3.63 -1.33 -2.26
N SER A 72 3.42 -1.18 -3.57
CA SER A 72 4.27 -1.86 -4.55
C SER A 72 5.72 -1.38 -4.51
N THR A 73 5.94 -0.08 -4.33
CA THR A 73 7.29 0.50 -4.23
C THR A 73 7.98 0.05 -2.95
N ALA A 74 7.26 0.07 -1.81
CA ALA A 74 7.78 -0.44 -0.55
C ALA A 74 8.13 -1.93 -0.64
N GLY A 75 7.27 -2.75 -1.26
CA GLY A 75 7.53 -4.16 -1.52
C GLY A 75 8.76 -4.37 -2.38
N ALA A 76 8.90 -3.65 -3.50
CA ALA A 76 10.06 -3.72 -4.38
C ALA A 76 11.38 -3.40 -3.63
N ILE A 77 11.37 -2.39 -2.77
CA ILE A 77 12.51 -2.05 -1.91
C ILE A 77 12.83 -3.19 -0.94
N LEU A 78 11.81 -3.69 -0.23
CA LEU A 78 11.99 -4.75 0.76
C LEU A 78 12.52 -6.04 0.13
N GLN A 79 11.98 -6.45 -1.03
CA GLN A 79 12.49 -7.59 -1.79
C GLN A 79 13.96 -7.42 -2.16
N THR A 80 14.37 -6.21 -2.57
CA THR A 80 15.76 -5.90 -2.89
C THR A 80 16.68 -5.94 -1.67
N ILE A 81 16.29 -5.29 -0.55
CA ILE A 81 17.10 -5.25 0.68
C ILE A 81 17.25 -6.64 1.30
N THR A 82 16.17 -7.41 1.30
CA THR A 82 16.15 -8.76 1.91
C THR A 82 16.69 -9.83 0.98
N LYS A 83 16.86 -9.52 -0.30
CA LYS A 83 17.20 -10.48 -1.37
C LYS A 83 16.24 -11.67 -1.38
N ASN A 84 14.96 -11.37 -1.12
CA ASN A 84 13.89 -12.36 -1.07
C ASN A 84 12.65 -11.81 -1.76
N ASP A 85 12.23 -12.47 -2.83
CA ASP A 85 11.08 -12.07 -3.66
C ASP A 85 9.73 -12.19 -2.93
N LEU A 86 9.70 -12.88 -1.78
CA LEU A 86 8.52 -13.04 -0.93
C LEU A 86 8.44 -11.98 0.18
N ALA A 87 9.39 -11.05 0.27
CA ALA A 87 9.34 -9.99 1.27
C ALA A 87 8.23 -8.98 0.94
N ASP A 88 7.40 -8.70 1.93
CA ASP A 88 6.33 -7.71 1.87
C ASP A 88 6.20 -6.95 3.20
N THR A 89 5.64 -5.75 3.15
CA THR A 89 5.45 -4.88 4.32
C THR A 89 4.55 -5.49 5.38
N GLY A 90 3.54 -6.27 4.95
CA GLY A 90 2.65 -7.02 5.83
C GLY A 90 3.39 -8.16 6.55
N ILE A 91 4.23 -8.91 5.84
CA ILE A 91 5.00 -10.03 6.40
C ILE A 91 6.04 -9.52 7.41
N ILE A 92 6.69 -8.40 7.12
CA ILE A 92 7.69 -7.80 8.01
C ILE A 92 7.06 -7.15 9.26
N GLY A 93 5.73 -6.93 9.26
CA GLY A 93 4.99 -6.46 10.43
C GLY A 93 4.87 -4.93 10.55
N ILE A 94 5.27 -4.15 9.54
CA ILE A 94 5.10 -2.69 9.53
C ILE A 94 3.62 -2.35 9.60
N ASN A 95 2.79 -3.04 8.79
CA ASN A 95 1.36 -2.85 8.76
C ASN A 95 0.68 -3.27 10.08
N ALA A 96 1.16 -4.36 10.72
CA ALA A 96 0.65 -4.78 12.02
C ALA A 96 0.94 -3.75 13.12
N GLY A 97 2.11 -3.11 13.07
CA GLY A 97 2.44 -2.02 14.00
C GLY A 97 1.51 -0.82 13.84
N ALA A 98 1.20 -0.43 12.60
CA ALA A 98 0.20 0.59 12.32
C ALA A 98 -1.17 0.18 12.88
N ALA A 99 -1.56 -1.09 12.69
CA ALA A 99 -2.82 -1.62 13.16
C ALA A 99 -2.95 -1.62 14.70
N VAL A 100 -1.89 -1.97 15.42
CA VAL A 100 -1.89 -1.91 16.90
C VAL A 100 -2.24 -0.53 17.41
N MET A 101 -1.58 0.51 16.90
CA MET A 101 -1.85 1.89 17.34
C MET A 101 -3.24 2.37 16.92
N ALA A 102 -3.70 1.97 15.74
CA ALA A 102 -5.06 2.25 15.30
C ALA A 102 -6.10 1.56 16.20
N VAL A 103 -5.90 0.29 16.55
CA VAL A 103 -6.79 -0.47 17.45
C VAL A 103 -6.82 0.14 18.84
N ILE A 104 -5.67 0.48 19.42
CA ILE A 104 -5.58 1.17 20.70
C ILE A 104 -6.39 2.48 20.63
N PHE A 105 -6.19 3.27 19.59
CA PHE A 105 -6.93 4.52 19.43
C PHE A 105 -8.44 4.30 19.29
N ILE A 106 -8.89 3.35 18.46
CA ILE A 106 -10.32 3.04 18.27
C ILE A 106 -10.96 2.60 19.60
N THR A 107 -10.27 1.74 20.37
CA THR A 107 -10.78 1.19 21.63
C THR A 107 -10.88 2.23 22.76
N TYR A 108 -9.94 3.18 22.81
CA TYR A 108 -9.92 4.18 23.88
C TYR A 108 -10.49 5.55 23.47
N SER A 109 -10.78 5.79 22.18
CA SER A 109 -11.41 7.04 21.75
C SER A 109 -12.90 7.01 22.03
N THR A 110 -13.32 7.63 23.12
CA THR A 110 -14.74 7.90 23.40
C THR A 110 -15.25 8.99 22.44
N GLY A 111 -16.56 8.92 22.07
CA GLY A 111 -17.18 9.83 21.08
C GLY A 111 -16.98 11.35 21.30
N ASN A 112 -16.59 11.78 22.50
CA ASN A 112 -16.26 13.17 22.82
C ASN A 112 -14.94 13.68 22.20
N TYR A 113 -14.04 12.77 21.77
CA TYR A 113 -12.75 13.15 21.17
C TYR A 113 -12.94 13.79 19.79
N TYR A 114 -13.84 13.24 18.98
CA TYR A 114 -14.10 13.74 17.63
C TYR A 114 -14.72 15.13 17.61
N ASN A 115 -15.54 15.46 18.63
CA ASN A 115 -16.21 16.75 18.73
C ASN A 115 -15.26 17.90 19.13
N LYS A 116 -14.12 17.60 19.78
CA LYS A 116 -13.18 18.63 20.26
C LYS A 116 -12.12 19.04 19.22
N LEU A 117 -11.81 18.18 18.26
CA LEU A 117 -10.71 18.38 17.30
C LEU A 117 -11.15 18.95 15.95
N GLY A 118 -12.46 19.14 15.72
CA GLY A 118 -13.00 19.69 14.47
C GLY A 118 -12.54 18.91 13.23
N GLU A 119 -12.18 19.62 12.16
CA GLU A 119 -11.77 19.02 10.89
C GLU A 119 -10.48 18.18 10.98
N PHE A 120 -9.62 18.42 11.96
CA PHE A 120 -8.38 17.65 12.18
C PHE A 120 -8.63 16.25 12.75
N SER A 121 -9.83 15.99 13.31
CA SER A 121 -10.17 14.68 13.87
C SER A 121 -10.00 13.53 12.86
N ILE A 122 -10.18 13.79 11.56
CA ILE A 122 -10.04 12.84 10.46
C ILE A 122 -8.61 12.29 10.36
N PHE A 123 -7.60 13.10 10.72
CA PHE A 123 -6.19 12.73 10.59
C PHE A 123 -5.60 12.06 11.83
N VAL A 124 -6.30 12.03 12.96
CA VAL A 124 -5.77 11.44 14.19
C VAL A 124 -5.50 9.95 14.03
N LEU A 125 -6.45 9.21 13.48
CA LEU A 125 -6.30 7.77 13.23
C LEU A 125 -5.13 7.47 12.27
N PRO A 126 -5.03 8.11 11.09
CA PRO A 126 -3.84 7.99 10.24
C PRO A 126 -2.53 8.34 10.95
N PHE A 127 -2.50 9.39 11.75
CA PHE A 127 -1.31 9.78 12.48
C PHE A 127 -0.87 8.72 13.52
N MET A 128 -1.81 8.17 14.28
CA MET A 128 -1.54 7.08 15.21
C MET A 128 -1.01 5.83 14.48
N ALA A 129 -1.57 5.49 13.32
CA ALA A 129 -1.10 4.38 12.50
C ALA A 129 0.36 4.60 12.00
N ILE A 130 0.71 5.82 11.57
CA ILE A 130 2.09 6.17 11.17
C ILE A 130 3.05 6.00 12.36
N ILE A 131 2.67 6.45 13.56
CA ILE A 131 3.47 6.27 14.77
C ILE A 131 3.69 4.77 15.04
N GLY A 132 2.64 3.96 14.95
CA GLY A 132 2.73 2.51 15.13
C GLY A 132 3.68 1.84 14.13
N ALA A 133 3.58 2.21 12.86
CA ALA A 133 4.49 1.74 11.81
C ALA A 133 5.94 2.14 12.09
N ALA A 134 6.17 3.38 12.53
CA ALA A 134 7.50 3.90 12.84
C ALA A 134 8.12 3.19 14.05
N ILE A 135 7.38 3.04 15.14
CA ILE A 135 7.84 2.33 16.35
C ILE A 135 8.19 0.88 16.02
N THR A 136 7.31 0.17 15.34
CA THR A 136 7.55 -1.23 14.95
C THR A 136 8.77 -1.36 14.05
N SER A 137 8.92 -0.50 13.08
CA SER A 137 10.08 -0.50 12.18
C SER A 137 11.37 -0.18 12.91
N PHE A 138 11.34 0.70 13.89
CA PHE A 138 12.47 1.01 14.76
C PHE A 138 12.87 -0.19 15.61
N ILE A 139 11.89 -0.89 16.21
CA ILE A 139 12.13 -2.12 16.96
C ILE A 139 12.76 -3.19 16.05
N ILE A 140 12.19 -3.41 14.86
CA ILE A 140 12.73 -4.36 13.87
C ILE A 140 14.18 -4.00 13.53
N TYR A 141 14.46 -2.72 13.26
CA TYR A 141 15.80 -2.26 12.94
C TYR A 141 16.81 -2.55 14.06
N ILE A 142 16.46 -2.25 15.31
CA ILE A 142 17.32 -2.54 16.47
C ILE A 142 17.58 -4.03 16.59
N LEU A 143 16.55 -4.86 16.55
CA LEU A 143 16.65 -6.30 16.73
C LEU A 143 17.39 -7.00 15.59
N CYS A 144 17.28 -6.52 14.36
CA CYS A 144 17.98 -7.10 13.21
C CYS A 144 19.41 -6.61 13.05
N SER A 145 19.78 -5.50 13.71
CA SER A 145 21.12 -4.91 13.68
C SER A 145 21.97 -5.45 14.83
N LYS A 146 23.13 -6.06 14.51
CA LYS A 146 24.13 -6.44 15.50
C LYS A 146 25.45 -5.74 15.17
N GLY A 147 25.95 -4.89 16.07
CA GLY A 147 27.15 -4.09 15.82
C GLY A 147 27.01 -3.09 14.66
N GLY A 148 25.81 -2.52 14.45
CA GLY A 148 25.54 -1.60 13.36
C GLY A 148 25.33 -2.26 11.97
N ILE A 149 25.44 -3.60 11.90
CA ILE A 149 25.30 -4.36 10.66
C ILE A 149 23.90 -4.98 10.60
N MET A 150 23.07 -4.50 9.66
CA MET A 150 21.77 -5.09 9.38
C MET A 150 21.91 -6.32 8.48
N ARG A 151 21.40 -7.47 8.95
CA ARG A 151 21.42 -8.74 8.22
C ARG A 151 20.07 -9.02 7.57
N PRO A 152 19.98 -9.17 6.23
CA PRO A 152 18.72 -9.38 5.51
C PRO A 152 17.87 -10.56 6.04
N LYS A 153 18.49 -11.71 6.29
CA LYS A 153 17.79 -12.91 6.82
C LYS A 153 17.17 -12.65 8.20
N ARG A 154 17.85 -11.88 9.07
CA ARG A 154 17.31 -11.52 10.40
C ARG A 154 16.12 -10.56 10.28
N LEU A 155 16.14 -9.63 9.33
CA LEU A 155 15.04 -8.71 9.08
C LEU A 155 13.73 -9.45 8.83
N LEU A 156 13.75 -10.49 8.01
CA LEU A 156 12.57 -11.31 7.72
C LEU A 156 12.11 -12.12 8.93
N LEU A 157 13.02 -12.85 9.59
CA LEU A 157 12.68 -13.71 10.73
C LEU A 157 12.12 -12.91 11.90
N ILE A 158 12.78 -11.81 12.27
CA ILE A 158 12.34 -10.91 13.34
C ILE A 158 11.02 -10.25 12.95
N GLY A 159 10.89 -9.85 11.69
CA GLY A 159 9.65 -9.27 11.16
C GLY A 159 8.47 -10.22 11.31
N ILE A 160 8.60 -11.47 10.88
CA ILE A 160 7.56 -12.50 11.01
C ILE A 160 7.19 -12.75 12.49
N ALA A 161 8.19 -12.90 13.36
CA ALA A 161 7.95 -13.13 14.79
C ALA A 161 7.23 -11.94 15.45
N LEU A 162 7.67 -10.71 15.15
CA LEU A 162 7.06 -9.50 15.67
C LEU A 162 5.64 -9.31 15.11
N ASN A 163 5.43 -9.59 13.81
CA ASN A 163 4.11 -9.55 13.18
C ASN A 163 3.12 -10.50 13.88
N ALA A 164 3.54 -11.73 14.19
CA ALA A 164 2.71 -12.69 14.92
C ALA A 164 2.34 -12.17 16.32
N GLY A 165 3.31 -11.61 17.05
CA GLY A 165 3.06 -11.01 18.37
C GLY A 165 2.11 -9.81 18.32
N LEU A 166 2.31 -8.90 17.33
CA LEU A 166 1.44 -7.74 17.16
C LEU A 166 0.01 -8.15 16.77
N ASN A 167 -0.17 -9.17 15.91
CA ASN A 167 -1.49 -9.69 15.58
C ASN A 167 -2.18 -10.35 16.78
N ALA A 168 -1.45 -11.08 17.63
CA ALA A 168 -1.99 -11.61 18.88
C ALA A 168 -2.46 -10.47 19.82
N PHE A 169 -1.69 -9.38 19.90
CA PHE A 169 -2.06 -8.19 20.65
C PHE A 169 -3.33 -7.53 20.08
N ILE A 170 -3.42 -7.37 18.75
CA ILE A 170 -4.63 -6.86 18.08
C ILE A 170 -5.85 -7.70 18.43
N THR A 171 -5.75 -9.02 18.32
CA THR A 171 -6.83 -9.96 18.64
C THR A 171 -7.27 -9.82 20.08
N PHE A 172 -6.32 -9.73 21.03
CA PHE A 172 -6.63 -9.56 22.45
C PHE A 172 -7.40 -8.27 22.74
N PHE A 173 -6.95 -7.14 22.19
CA PHE A 173 -7.63 -5.86 22.39
C PHE A 173 -9.00 -5.81 21.69
N THR A 174 -9.10 -6.38 20.50
CA THR A 174 -10.36 -6.45 19.76
C THR A 174 -11.40 -7.29 20.50
N SER A 175 -10.99 -8.37 21.18
CA SER A 175 -11.90 -9.23 21.95
C SER A 175 -12.42 -8.56 23.24
N ARG A 176 -11.76 -7.51 23.72
CA ARG A 176 -12.19 -6.76 24.92
C ARG A 176 -13.10 -5.59 24.61
N GLY A 177 -13.12 -5.12 23.36
CA GLY A 177 -13.95 -4.01 22.91
C GLY A 177 -15.43 -4.39 22.81
N GLY A 178 -16.30 -3.37 22.87
CA GLY A 178 -17.72 -3.56 22.56
C GLY A 178 -17.94 -3.92 21.08
N VAL A 179 -19.16 -4.41 20.74
CA VAL A 179 -19.50 -4.85 19.38
C VAL A 179 -19.26 -3.75 18.32
N GLY A 180 -19.49 -2.48 18.68
CA GLY A 180 -19.26 -1.34 17.78
C GLY A 180 -17.77 -1.11 17.47
N ASP A 181 -16.92 -1.24 18.47
CA ASP A 181 -15.46 -1.08 18.30
C ASP A 181 -14.87 -2.28 17.57
N TYR A 182 -15.37 -3.49 17.83
CA TYR A 182 -15.00 -4.69 17.10
C TYR A 182 -15.20 -4.53 15.57
N ASN A 183 -16.38 -4.05 15.14
CA ASN A 183 -16.65 -3.85 13.72
C ASN A 183 -15.74 -2.77 13.09
N ARG A 184 -15.47 -1.68 13.79
CA ARG A 184 -14.56 -0.63 13.32
C ARG A 184 -13.14 -1.16 13.14
N VAL A 185 -12.65 -1.93 14.11
CA VAL A 185 -11.33 -2.57 14.06
C VAL A 185 -11.26 -3.56 12.90
N LEU A 186 -12.28 -4.40 12.71
CA LEU A 186 -12.33 -5.35 11.59
C LEU A 186 -12.26 -4.66 10.24
N VAL A 187 -13.06 -3.64 10.01
CA VAL A 187 -13.05 -2.89 8.74
C VAL A 187 -11.69 -2.25 8.51
N TRP A 188 -11.11 -1.62 9.54
CA TRP A 188 -9.82 -0.95 9.41
C TRP A 188 -8.67 -1.96 9.17
N THR A 189 -8.62 -3.05 9.94
CA THR A 189 -7.57 -4.08 9.81
C THR A 189 -7.70 -4.90 8.53
N SER A 190 -8.88 -4.96 7.93
CA SER A 190 -9.11 -5.61 6.64
C SER A 190 -8.71 -4.75 5.44
N GLY A 191 -8.40 -3.47 5.65
CA GLY A 191 -8.01 -2.53 4.61
C GLY A 191 -9.19 -2.06 3.75
N SER A 192 -9.52 -0.79 3.83
CA SER A 192 -10.66 -0.19 3.13
C SER A 192 -10.34 1.20 2.59
N LEU A 193 -10.85 1.49 1.41
CA LEU A 193 -10.85 2.84 0.83
C LEU A 193 -12.16 3.59 1.14
N TRP A 194 -13.05 3.00 1.93
CA TRP A 194 -14.28 3.64 2.34
C TRP A 194 -14.01 4.91 3.15
N GLY A 195 -14.76 5.98 2.87
CA GLY A 195 -14.56 7.27 3.52
C GLY A 195 -13.34 8.08 3.02
N SER A 196 -12.59 7.56 2.05
CA SER A 196 -11.48 8.31 1.43
C SER A 196 -12.02 9.50 0.63
N GLY A 197 -11.75 10.71 1.12
CA GLY A 197 -12.15 11.97 0.51
C GLY A 197 -10.96 12.82 0.06
N TRP A 198 -11.24 14.04 -0.41
CA TRP A 198 -10.22 15.00 -0.86
C TRP A 198 -9.18 15.33 0.23
N ASN A 199 -9.58 15.35 1.50
CA ASN A 199 -8.67 15.61 2.60
C ASN A 199 -7.57 14.55 2.68
N TYR A 200 -7.90 13.27 2.47
CA TYR A 200 -6.92 12.18 2.40
C TYR A 200 -6.07 12.28 1.13
N ALA A 201 -6.70 12.51 -0.03
CA ALA A 201 -5.99 12.63 -1.30
C ALA A 201 -4.93 13.74 -1.28
N LYS A 202 -5.26 14.91 -0.73
CA LYS A 202 -4.34 16.06 -0.62
C LYS A 202 -3.09 15.76 0.21
N VAL A 203 -3.15 14.81 1.15
CA VAL A 203 -2.02 14.47 2.02
C VAL A 203 -1.23 13.29 1.46
N ILE A 204 -1.91 12.21 1.07
CA ILE A 204 -1.22 10.98 0.64
C ILE A 204 -0.51 11.16 -0.71
N ILE A 205 -1.12 11.87 -1.67
CA ILE A 205 -0.58 12.01 -3.02
C ILE A 205 0.80 12.70 -3.02
N PRO A 206 0.99 13.88 -2.39
CA PRO A 206 2.30 14.52 -2.35
C PRO A 206 3.36 13.65 -1.68
N ILE A 207 3.03 13.03 -0.52
CA ILE A 207 3.98 12.19 0.22
C ILE A 207 4.44 11.02 -0.66
N VAL A 208 3.50 10.27 -1.22
CA VAL A 208 3.82 9.10 -2.05
C VAL A 208 4.57 9.51 -3.31
N THR A 209 4.17 10.59 -3.96
CA THR A 209 4.83 11.09 -5.18
C THR A 209 6.29 11.47 -4.90
N ILE A 210 6.55 12.22 -3.83
CA ILE A 210 7.92 12.60 -3.44
C ILE A 210 8.75 11.35 -3.15
N MET A 211 8.24 10.41 -2.33
CA MET A 211 8.97 9.20 -1.97
C MET A 211 9.21 8.31 -3.20
N PHE A 212 8.23 8.17 -4.09
CA PHE A 212 8.37 7.43 -5.33
C PHE A 212 9.46 8.02 -6.24
N ILE A 213 9.47 9.34 -6.41
CA ILE A 213 10.52 10.04 -7.19
C ILE A 213 11.90 9.82 -6.56
N ILE A 214 12.03 9.91 -5.23
CA ILE A 214 13.29 9.64 -4.54
C ILE A 214 13.79 8.21 -4.83
N VAL A 215 12.89 7.23 -4.83
CA VAL A 215 13.23 5.84 -5.16
C VAL A 215 13.69 5.74 -6.62
N LEU A 216 12.97 6.35 -7.56
CA LEU A 216 13.33 6.35 -8.98
C LEU A 216 14.68 7.02 -9.25
N LEU A 217 14.98 8.15 -8.60
CA LEU A 217 16.28 8.83 -8.73
C LEU A 217 17.43 7.99 -8.18
N ASN A 218 17.16 7.09 -7.25
CA ASN A 218 18.17 6.21 -6.65
C ASN A 218 18.14 4.77 -7.21
N HIS A 219 17.47 4.51 -8.34
CA HIS A 219 17.33 3.17 -8.91
C HIS A 219 18.65 2.42 -9.09
N LYS A 220 19.74 3.11 -9.49
CA LYS A 220 21.08 2.51 -9.67
C LYS A 220 21.63 1.91 -8.37
N LYS A 221 21.38 2.57 -7.24
CA LYS A 221 21.80 2.06 -5.93
C LYS A 221 21.02 0.82 -5.52
N LEU A 222 19.74 0.75 -5.88
CA LEU A 222 18.92 -0.46 -5.69
C LEU A 222 19.42 -1.60 -6.58
N ASP A 223 19.80 -1.32 -7.83
CA ASP A 223 20.40 -2.32 -8.72
C ASP A 223 21.69 -2.90 -8.13
N ILE A 224 22.55 -2.05 -7.56
CA ILE A 224 23.80 -2.49 -6.89
C ILE A 224 23.49 -3.27 -5.60
N LEU A 225 22.52 -2.82 -4.78
CA LEU A 225 22.10 -3.54 -3.55
C LEU A 225 21.54 -4.94 -3.84
N ASN A 226 21.00 -5.15 -5.03
CA ASN A 226 20.48 -6.46 -5.47
C ASN A 226 21.60 -7.47 -5.78
N LEU A 227 22.84 -7.01 -5.99
CA LEU A 227 24.02 -7.87 -6.15
C LEU A 227 24.46 -8.48 -4.81
N SER A 228 25.51 -9.34 -4.83
CA SER A 228 26.14 -9.80 -3.58
C SER A 228 26.74 -8.63 -2.80
N ASP A 229 26.82 -8.77 -1.47
CA ASP A 229 27.34 -7.71 -0.63
C ASP A 229 28.82 -7.35 -0.97
N GLU A 230 29.59 -8.38 -1.34
CA GLU A 230 30.99 -8.23 -1.77
C GLU A 230 31.09 -7.39 -3.05
N LEU A 231 30.27 -7.69 -4.05
CA LEU A 231 30.25 -6.91 -5.30
C LEU A 231 29.74 -5.48 -5.06
N ALA A 232 28.76 -5.29 -4.19
CA ALA A 232 28.25 -3.97 -3.88
C ALA A 232 29.33 -3.09 -3.18
N ILE A 233 30.14 -3.67 -2.29
CA ILE A 233 31.27 -2.99 -1.64
C ILE A 233 32.35 -2.66 -2.66
N SER A 234 32.71 -3.59 -3.53
CA SER A 234 33.74 -3.35 -4.56
C SER A 234 33.35 -2.25 -5.55
N LEU A 235 32.04 -2.03 -5.75
CA LEU A 235 31.50 -0.90 -6.52
C LEU A 235 31.41 0.41 -5.71
N GLY A 236 31.93 0.43 -4.48
CA GLY A 236 32.00 1.62 -3.62
C GLY A 236 30.72 1.95 -2.89
N LEU A 237 29.73 1.04 -2.80
CA LEU A 237 28.47 1.29 -2.11
C LEU A 237 28.62 1.04 -0.60
N ASN A 238 28.25 2.03 0.21
CA ASN A 238 28.08 1.79 1.65
C ASN A 238 26.74 1.09 1.89
N ILE A 239 26.79 -0.24 1.92
CA ILE A 239 25.60 -1.11 2.00
C ILE A 239 24.73 -0.77 3.21
N GLN A 240 25.33 -0.58 4.39
CA GLN A 240 24.56 -0.35 5.62
C GLN A 240 23.83 0.99 5.59
N LYS A 241 24.44 2.03 5.09
CA LYS A 241 23.84 3.35 4.91
C LYS A 241 22.68 3.30 3.92
N GLU A 242 22.88 2.65 2.78
CA GLU A 242 21.83 2.57 1.75
C GLU A 242 20.69 1.62 2.17
N ARG A 243 20.97 0.49 2.83
CA ARG A 243 19.91 -0.38 3.41
C ARG A 243 19.05 0.39 4.41
N LYS A 244 19.67 1.15 5.33
CA LYS A 244 18.93 1.97 6.29
C LYS A 244 18.06 3.00 5.59
N LYS A 245 18.62 3.72 4.60
CA LYS A 245 17.89 4.71 3.80
C LYS A 245 16.68 4.11 3.10
N PHE A 246 16.87 3.01 2.37
CA PHE A 246 15.79 2.37 1.62
C PHE A 246 14.76 1.71 2.53
N LEU A 247 15.17 1.12 3.66
CA LEU A 247 14.24 0.63 4.67
C LEU A 247 13.36 1.78 5.18
N SER A 248 13.94 2.94 5.50
CA SER A 248 13.16 4.11 5.94
C SER A 248 12.16 4.57 4.88
N LEU A 249 12.57 4.58 3.59
CA LEU A 249 11.65 4.91 2.49
C LEU A 249 10.50 3.90 2.38
N ALA A 250 10.79 2.60 2.51
CA ALA A 250 9.76 1.56 2.49
C ALA A 250 8.79 1.70 3.67
N VAL A 251 9.29 2.04 4.85
CA VAL A 251 8.46 2.29 6.05
C VAL A 251 7.56 3.51 5.87
N ILE A 252 8.09 4.62 5.34
CA ILE A 252 7.29 5.83 5.09
C ILE A 252 6.19 5.52 4.07
N LEU A 253 6.51 4.87 2.96
CA LEU A 253 5.55 4.50 1.91
C LEU A 253 4.47 3.56 2.46
N SER A 254 4.87 2.46 3.09
CA SER A 254 3.95 1.47 3.64
C SER A 254 3.13 2.02 4.80
N GLY A 255 3.77 2.72 5.75
CA GLY A 255 3.10 3.34 6.88
C GLY A 255 2.06 4.37 6.44
N THR A 256 2.40 5.20 5.43
CA THR A 256 1.45 6.15 4.84
C THR A 256 0.29 5.42 4.16
N ALA A 257 0.56 4.41 3.33
CA ALA A 257 -0.50 3.64 2.68
C ALA A 257 -1.45 3.00 3.69
N THR A 258 -0.90 2.34 4.72
CA THR A 258 -1.68 1.69 5.77
C THR A 258 -2.45 2.69 6.63
N ALA A 259 -1.90 3.86 6.89
CA ALA A 259 -2.56 4.92 7.65
C ALA A 259 -3.85 5.41 6.98
N PHE A 260 -3.87 5.53 5.66
CA PHE A 260 -5.00 6.06 4.89
C PHE A 260 -5.95 5.00 4.33
N ALA A 261 -5.50 3.76 4.19
CA ALA A 261 -6.31 2.69 3.59
C ALA A 261 -6.43 1.44 4.47
N GLY A 262 -5.87 1.45 5.69
CA GLY A 262 -5.80 0.26 6.52
C GLY A 262 -4.81 -0.79 5.99
N ASN A 263 -4.87 -1.99 6.54
CA ASN A 263 -3.92 -3.05 6.21
C ASN A 263 -4.32 -3.77 4.90
N ILE A 264 -3.79 -3.33 3.77
CA ILE A 264 -3.94 -4.01 2.48
C ILE A 264 -2.69 -4.87 2.24
N GLY A 265 -2.86 -6.19 2.25
CA GLY A 265 -1.78 -7.14 1.98
C GLY A 265 -1.60 -7.47 0.50
N PHE A 266 -0.54 -8.23 0.20
CA PHE A 266 -0.23 -8.83 -1.12
C PHE A 266 0.16 -7.87 -2.25
N LEU A 267 -0.24 -6.61 -2.26
CA LEU A 267 0.10 -5.67 -3.34
C LEU A 267 1.61 -5.47 -3.46
N GLY A 268 2.30 -5.35 -2.33
CA GLY A 268 3.75 -5.21 -2.28
C GLY A 268 4.52 -6.49 -2.62
N LEU A 269 3.84 -7.63 -2.63
CA LEU A 269 4.42 -8.92 -3.01
C LEU A 269 4.18 -9.22 -4.49
N ILE A 270 2.92 -9.17 -4.92
CA ILE A 270 2.48 -9.63 -6.24
C ILE A 270 2.97 -8.70 -7.34
N SER A 271 2.77 -7.39 -7.14
CA SER A 271 3.04 -6.42 -8.21
C SER A 271 4.52 -6.36 -8.58
N PRO A 272 5.49 -6.34 -7.63
CA PRO A 272 6.90 -6.41 -7.96
C PRO A 272 7.28 -7.75 -8.62
N HIS A 273 6.71 -8.86 -8.15
CA HIS A 273 7.00 -10.17 -8.74
C HIS A 273 6.57 -10.26 -10.20
N ILE A 274 5.33 -9.84 -10.53
CA ILE A 274 4.84 -9.81 -11.91
C ILE A 274 5.69 -8.85 -12.75
N ALA A 275 5.99 -7.66 -12.24
CA ALA A 275 6.80 -6.68 -12.93
C ALA A 275 8.18 -7.23 -13.30
N ARG A 276 8.85 -7.94 -12.37
CA ARG A 276 10.16 -8.55 -12.57
C ARG A 276 10.12 -9.58 -13.69
N LYS A 277 9.07 -10.40 -13.77
CA LYS A 277 8.88 -11.36 -14.87
C LYS A 277 8.65 -10.69 -16.23
N LEU A 278 7.98 -9.53 -16.25
CA LEU A 278 7.66 -8.82 -17.48
C LEU A 278 8.83 -8.01 -18.04
N VAL A 279 9.54 -7.24 -17.16
CA VAL A 279 10.54 -6.25 -17.60
C VAL A 279 11.94 -6.49 -17.06
N GLY A 280 12.17 -7.58 -16.30
CA GLY A 280 13.45 -7.90 -15.67
C GLY A 280 13.67 -7.14 -14.36
N SER A 281 14.86 -7.30 -13.78
CA SER A 281 15.17 -6.85 -12.41
C SER A 281 15.77 -5.44 -12.32
N TYR A 282 15.96 -4.72 -13.44
CA TYR A 282 16.48 -3.34 -13.41
C TYR A 282 15.43 -2.38 -12.83
N HIS A 283 15.74 -1.75 -11.69
CA HIS A 283 14.82 -0.92 -10.93
C HIS A 283 14.27 0.27 -11.71
N LYS A 284 15.01 0.79 -12.67
CA LYS A 284 14.54 1.86 -13.56
C LYS A 284 13.24 1.50 -14.28
N ASN A 285 13.09 0.24 -14.71
CA ASN A 285 11.92 -0.25 -15.44
C ASN A 285 10.96 -0.99 -14.52
N PHE A 286 11.52 -1.74 -13.59
CA PHE A 286 10.83 -2.64 -12.68
C PHE A 286 9.90 -1.88 -11.70
N VAL A 287 10.38 -0.83 -11.04
CA VAL A 287 9.59 -0.07 -10.04
C VAL A 287 8.36 0.62 -10.67
N PRO A 288 8.47 1.35 -11.79
CA PRO A 288 7.29 1.95 -12.43
C PRO A 288 6.27 0.92 -12.90
N VAL A 289 6.73 -0.18 -13.50
CA VAL A 289 5.83 -1.25 -13.96
C VAL A 289 5.13 -1.92 -12.78
N SER A 290 5.84 -2.16 -11.68
CA SER A 290 5.25 -2.66 -10.44
C SER A 290 4.16 -1.73 -9.90
N ALA A 291 4.42 -0.42 -9.89
CA ALA A 291 3.43 0.57 -9.47
C ALA A 291 2.17 0.54 -10.35
N MET A 292 2.33 0.48 -11.68
CA MET A 292 1.20 0.39 -12.61
C MET A 292 0.36 -0.86 -12.37
N ILE A 293 0.99 -2.03 -12.20
CA ILE A 293 0.30 -3.29 -11.92
C ILE A 293 -0.48 -3.21 -10.60
N SER A 294 0.14 -2.68 -9.55
CA SER A 294 -0.50 -2.50 -8.25
C SER A 294 -1.72 -1.59 -8.32
N VAL A 295 -1.62 -0.48 -9.06
CA VAL A 295 -2.74 0.45 -9.27
C VAL A 295 -3.88 -0.25 -10.02
N ILE A 296 -3.60 -1.03 -11.06
CA ILE A 296 -4.63 -1.79 -11.78
C ILE A 296 -5.33 -2.75 -10.82
N ILE A 297 -4.57 -3.52 -10.02
CA ILE A 297 -5.13 -4.49 -9.08
C ILE A 297 -6.03 -3.79 -8.05
N ILE A 298 -5.59 -2.70 -7.43
CA ILE A 298 -6.38 -2.02 -6.39
C ILE A 298 -7.63 -1.34 -6.96
N LEU A 299 -7.56 -0.76 -8.17
CA LEU A 299 -8.71 -0.16 -8.82
C LEU A 299 -9.78 -1.21 -9.15
N ILE A 300 -9.37 -2.35 -9.71
CA ILE A 300 -10.30 -3.45 -10.01
C ILE A 300 -10.87 -4.01 -8.71
N ALA A 301 -10.04 -4.23 -7.69
CA ALA A 301 -10.48 -4.73 -6.40
C ALA A 301 -11.47 -3.77 -5.73
N ASP A 302 -11.23 -2.45 -5.77
CA ASP A 302 -12.17 -1.45 -5.24
C ASP A 302 -13.50 -1.43 -6.01
N GLY A 303 -13.45 -1.55 -7.34
CA GLY A 303 -14.63 -1.66 -8.19
C GLY A 303 -15.49 -2.89 -7.83
N VAL A 304 -14.85 -4.05 -7.67
CA VAL A 304 -15.50 -5.30 -7.24
C VAL A 304 -16.06 -5.18 -5.83
N SER A 305 -15.27 -4.68 -4.88
CA SER A 305 -15.65 -4.51 -3.46
C SER A 305 -16.90 -3.68 -3.27
N ARG A 306 -17.08 -2.62 -4.06
CA ARG A 306 -18.22 -1.71 -3.98
C ARG A 306 -19.50 -2.26 -4.61
N ASN A 307 -19.38 -3.14 -5.60
CA ASN A 307 -20.53 -3.47 -6.44
C ASN A 307 -21.02 -4.90 -6.26
N LEU A 308 -20.15 -5.84 -5.86
CA LEU A 308 -20.50 -7.26 -5.82
C LEU A 308 -21.60 -7.59 -4.78
N PHE A 309 -21.56 -6.90 -3.64
CA PHE A 309 -22.50 -7.12 -2.53
C PHE A 309 -23.33 -5.86 -2.19
N SER A 310 -23.45 -4.93 -3.15
CA SER A 310 -24.23 -3.70 -2.94
C SER A 310 -25.63 -4.02 -2.33
N PRO A 311 -26.08 -3.28 -1.28
CA PRO A 311 -25.50 -2.01 -0.78
C PRO A 311 -24.37 -2.14 0.24
N ILE A 312 -23.98 -3.35 0.64
CA ILE A 312 -22.88 -3.58 1.60
C ILE A 312 -21.56 -3.55 0.85
N GLU A 313 -20.62 -2.71 1.31
CA GLU A 313 -19.27 -2.67 0.74
C GLU A 313 -18.34 -3.62 1.51
N ILE A 314 -17.60 -4.47 0.78
CA ILE A 314 -16.56 -5.31 1.36
C ILE A 314 -15.25 -4.49 1.42
N PRO A 315 -14.43 -4.61 2.49
CA PRO A 315 -13.10 -4.01 2.52
C PRO A 315 -12.24 -4.45 1.32
N VAL A 316 -11.60 -3.50 0.65
CA VAL A 316 -10.83 -3.75 -0.58
C VAL A 316 -9.66 -4.72 -0.36
N GLY A 317 -9.08 -4.74 0.84
CA GLY A 317 -8.01 -5.66 1.19
C GLY A 317 -8.45 -7.12 1.18
N ILE A 318 -9.70 -7.43 1.50
CA ILE A 318 -10.27 -8.79 1.38
C ILE A 318 -10.29 -9.19 -0.10
N THR A 319 -10.79 -8.32 -0.97
CA THR A 319 -10.85 -8.58 -2.42
C THR A 319 -9.45 -8.78 -3.00
N VAL A 320 -8.47 -7.95 -2.62
CA VAL A 320 -7.07 -8.13 -3.02
C VAL A 320 -6.53 -9.48 -2.53
N SER A 321 -6.86 -9.88 -1.31
CA SER A 321 -6.40 -11.16 -0.73
C SER A 321 -6.98 -12.38 -1.42
N ILE A 322 -8.24 -12.32 -1.88
CA ILE A 322 -8.87 -13.42 -2.64
C ILE A 322 -8.08 -13.75 -3.92
N PHE A 323 -7.53 -12.75 -4.58
CA PHE A 323 -6.65 -12.97 -5.75
C PHE A 323 -5.20 -13.19 -5.35
N GLY A 324 -4.77 -12.57 -4.26
CA GLY A 324 -3.39 -12.58 -3.79
C GLY A 324 -2.95 -13.93 -3.22
N VAL A 325 -3.78 -14.56 -2.39
CA VAL A 325 -3.44 -15.82 -1.74
C VAL A 325 -3.22 -16.96 -2.74
N PRO A 326 -4.10 -17.22 -3.73
CA PRO A 326 -3.86 -18.26 -4.73
C PRO A 326 -2.58 -18.01 -5.54
N TYR A 327 -2.31 -16.75 -5.89
CA TYR A 327 -1.09 -16.40 -6.59
C TYR A 327 0.16 -16.66 -5.73
N PHE A 328 0.11 -16.35 -4.44
CA PHE A 328 1.19 -16.61 -3.51
C PHE A 328 1.46 -18.11 -3.36
N ILE A 329 0.41 -18.94 -3.21
CA ILE A 329 0.53 -20.40 -3.14
C ILE A 329 1.18 -20.92 -4.43
N TYR A 330 0.72 -20.45 -5.59
CA TYR A 330 1.35 -20.81 -6.88
C TYR A 330 2.84 -20.47 -6.92
N LEU A 331 3.25 -19.34 -6.32
CA LEU A 331 4.67 -18.96 -6.26
C LEU A 331 5.50 -19.88 -5.37
N MET A 332 4.92 -20.36 -4.27
CA MET A 332 5.62 -21.26 -3.34
C MET A 332 5.75 -22.70 -3.88
N MET A 333 4.88 -23.09 -4.80
CA MET A 333 4.92 -24.44 -5.42
C MET A 333 5.89 -24.53 -6.60
N LYS A 334 6.46 -23.43 -7.06
CA LYS A 334 7.36 -23.34 -8.20
C LYS A 334 8.78 -22.99 -7.82
#